data_205cd828f89faf09671c13a3406f777f
#
_entry.id   205cd828f89faf09671c13a3406f777f
#
_cell.length_a   1.000
_cell.length_b   1.000
_cell.length_c   1.000
_cell.angle_alpha   90.00
_cell.angle_beta   90.00
_cell.angle_gamma   90.00
#
_symmetry.space_group_name_H-M   'P 1'
#
loop_
_entity.id
_entity.type
_entity.pdbx_description
1 polymer ?
#
loop_
_entity_poly.entity_id
_entity_poly.type
_entity_poly.pdbx_seq_one_letter_code
_entity_poly.pdbx_strand_id
1 'polypeptide(L)'
;SSFAELMLIHEHALVKMREDMPMDRAALIGCSTTTGVGAVFHTAGVEPGSKVAVIGCGGVGLAAINGAAIAGAGMIIAIDMVDAKLEIAKALGATHTINPSKVDAVGEVRELTQGGCHYTFEAIGLKATTEQAWKMLGPGGTATVIGMIPVGTMVELHGADFLAEKKIQGSNMGSNRFRVDMPRFVDFY
;
A
#
# COMPACT_ATOMS: atom_id res chain seq x y z
N SER A 1 -14.53 -3.48 -22.61
CA SER A 1 -13.95 -4.71 -22.07
C SER A 1 -12.51 -4.87 -22.51
N SER A 2 -11.64 -5.32 -21.64
CA SER A 2 -10.21 -5.56 -21.91
C SER A 2 -9.89 -7.04 -22.16
N PHE A 3 -10.90 -7.92 -22.08
CA PHE A 3 -10.77 -9.34 -22.45
C PHE A 3 -11.13 -9.51 -23.94
N ALA A 4 -10.21 -9.11 -24.82
CA ALA A 4 -10.37 -9.15 -26.27
C ALA A 4 -8.99 -9.17 -26.95
N GLU A 5 -8.92 -9.76 -28.14
CA GLU A 5 -7.70 -9.77 -28.97
C GLU A 5 -7.32 -8.38 -29.47
N LEU A 6 -8.33 -7.56 -29.73
CA LEU A 6 -8.17 -6.18 -30.19
C LEU A 6 -9.01 -5.23 -29.34
N MET A 7 -8.45 -4.05 -29.04
CA MET A 7 -9.12 -3.04 -28.25
C MET A 7 -8.88 -1.66 -28.84
N LEU A 8 -9.97 -0.90 -29.04
CA LEU A 8 -9.88 0.51 -29.37
C LEU A 8 -9.79 1.33 -28.08
N ILE A 9 -8.70 2.05 -27.92
CA ILE A 9 -8.43 2.88 -26.74
C ILE A 9 -7.75 4.18 -27.17
N HIS A 10 -7.97 5.25 -26.41
CA HIS A 10 -7.30 6.52 -26.64
C HIS A 10 -5.80 6.40 -26.33
N GLU A 11 -4.95 6.97 -27.19
CA GLU A 11 -3.48 6.90 -27.06
C GLU A 11 -2.94 7.38 -25.70
N HIS A 12 -3.61 8.35 -25.06
CA HIS A 12 -3.22 8.85 -23.74
C HIS A 12 -3.42 7.83 -22.60
N ALA A 13 -4.24 6.81 -22.83
CA ALA A 13 -4.45 5.73 -21.87
C ALA A 13 -3.50 4.52 -22.11
N LEU A 14 -2.52 4.67 -22.98
CA LEU A 14 -1.55 3.63 -23.32
C LEU A 14 -0.16 3.98 -22.76
N VAL A 15 0.50 2.96 -22.26
CA VAL A 15 1.92 2.99 -21.92
C VAL A 15 2.61 1.84 -22.65
N LYS A 16 3.62 2.17 -23.46
CA LYS A 16 4.42 1.14 -24.13
C LYS A 16 5.30 0.44 -23.09
N MET A 17 5.22 -0.88 -23.06
CA MET A 17 6.05 -1.73 -22.21
C MET A 17 7.26 -2.25 -22.98
N ARG A 18 8.32 -2.67 -22.27
CA ARG A 18 9.48 -3.36 -22.86
C ARG A 18 9.02 -4.70 -23.45
N GLU A 19 9.60 -5.08 -24.58
CA GLU A 19 9.23 -6.30 -25.34
C GLU A 19 9.65 -7.59 -24.60
N ASP A 20 10.67 -7.51 -23.74
CA ASP A 20 11.17 -8.63 -22.93
C ASP A 20 10.36 -8.84 -21.63
N MET A 21 9.41 -7.97 -21.32
CA MET A 21 8.54 -8.11 -20.15
C MET A 21 7.49 -9.21 -20.36
N PRO A 22 7.44 -10.27 -19.53
CA PRO A 22 6.42 -11.29 -19.64
C PRO A 22 5.00 -10.71 -19.49
N MET A 23 4.09 -11.05 -20.39
CA MET A 23 2.75 -10.45 -20.46
C MET A 23 1.88 -10.71 -19.22
N ASP A 24 2.05 -11.86 -18.57
CA ASP A 24 1.38 -12.20 -17.32
C ASP A 24 1.81 -11.29 -16.17
N ARG A 25 3.06 -10.86 -16.15
CA ARG A 25 3.59 -9.90 -15.18
C ARG A 25 3.22 -8.47 -15.55
N ALA A 26 3.33 -8.12 -16.83
CA ALA A 26 2.93 -6.82 -17.35
C ALA A 26 1.48 -6.46 -17.01
N ALA A 27 0.58 -7.46 -17.03
CA ALA A 27 -0.83 -7.29 -16.68
C ALA A 27 -1.06 -6.77 -15.25
N LEU A 28 -0.16 -7.03 -14.30
CA LEU A 28 -0.24 -6.58 -12.93
C LEU A 28 0.15 -5.10 -12.77
N ILE A 29 0.98 -4.58 -13.68
CA ILE A 29 1.52 -3.23 -13.59
C ILE A 29 0.44 -2.16 -13.81
N GLY A 30 -0.54 -2.43 -14.69
CA GLY A 30 -1.56 -1.46 -15.06
C GLY A 30 -2.48 -0.99 -13.91
N CYS A 31 -2.55 -1.73 -12.82
CA CYS A 31 -3.39 -1.38 -11.67
C CYS A 31 -2.67 -1.59 -10.34
N SER A 32 -2.54 -2.83 -9.88
CA SER A 32 -2.11 -3.12 -8.52
C SER A 32 -0.70 -2.65 -8.20
N THR A 33 0.26 -2.94 -9.08
CA THR A 33 1.67 -2.53 -8.88
C THR A 33 1.79 -1.01 -8.90
N THR A 34 1.23 -0.36 -9.92
CA THR A 34 1.24 1.10 -10.04
C THR A 34 0.62 1.76 -8.83
N THR A 35 -0.53 1.26 -8.36
CA THR A 35 -1.22 1.83 -7.21
C THR A 35 -0.42 1.64 -5.92
N GLY A 36 0.05 0.43 -5.62
CA GLY A 36 0.73 0.13 -4.37
C GLY A 36 2.12 0.75 -4.28
N VAL A 37 2.96 0.53 -5.29
CA VAL A 37 4.32 1.11 -5.34
C VAL A 37 4.27 2.64 -5.39
N GLY A 38 3.36 3.19 -6.21
CA GLY A 38 3.18 4.63 -6.30
C GLY A 38 2.70 5.28 -5.00
N ALA A 39 1.82 4.61 -4.24
CA ALA A 39 1.39 5.09 -2.94
C ALA A 39 2.56 5.23 -1.96
N VAL A 40 3.53 4.31 -2.04
CA VAL A 40 4.75 4.35 -1.23
C VAL A 40 5.69 5.47 -1.68
N PHE A 41 5.98 5.55 -2.98
CA PHE A 41 7.01 6.46 -3.51
C PHE A 41 6.52 7.89 -3.69
N HIS A 42 5.30 8.06 -4.22
CA HIS A 42 4.82 9.38 -4.65
C HIS A 42 3.82 10.00 -3.68
N THR A 43 2.90 9.18 -3.11
CA THR A 43 1.91 9.72 -2.18
C THR A 43 2.49 9.90 -0.79
N ALA A 44 3.09 8.84 -0.22
CA ALA A 44 3.59 8.86 1.15
C ALA A 44 5.05 9.33 1.26
N GLY A 45 5.88 9.07 0.24
CA GLY A 45 7.30 9.38 0.26
C GLY A 45 8.04 8.62 1.36
N VAL A 46 7.89 7.29 1.39
CA VAL A 46 8.50 6.46 2.44
C VAL A 46 10.01 6.60 2.43
N GLU A 47 10.56 6.97 3.58
CA GLU A 47 12.00 7.16 3.77
C GLU A 47 12.69 5.85 4.19
N PRO A 48 13.97 5.65 3.80
CA PRO A 48 14.77 4.52 4.27
C PRO A 48 14.81 4.43 5.81
N GLY A 49 14.80 3.21 6.33
CA GLY A 49 14.81 2.95 7.78
C GLY A 49 13.45 3.10 8.46
N SER A 50 12.40 3.53 7.75
CA SER A 50 11.07 3.76 8.31
C SER A 50 10.40 2.47 8.80
N LYS A 51 9.46 2.62 9.76
CA LYS A 51 8.53 1.59 10.21
C LYS A 51 7.22 1.75 9.43
N VAL A 52 6.84 0.72 8.70
CA VAL A 52 5.68 0.71 7.79
C VAL A 52 4.73 -0.41 8.19
N ALA A 53 3.41 -0.14 8.22
CA ALA A 53 2.39 -1.18 8.31
C ALA A 53 1.45 -1.10 7.10
N VAL A 54 1.11 -2.27 6.53
CA VAL A 54 0.20 -2.39 5.39
C VAL A 54 -0.97 -3.28 5.79
N ILE A 55 -2.18 -2.73 5.74
CA ILE A 55 -3.43 -3.42 6.07
C ILE A 55 -4.09 -3.88 4.77
N GLY A 56 -4.17 -5.20 4.62
CA GLY A 56 -4.65 -5.87 3.41
C GLY A 56 -3.51 -6.30 2.49
N CYS A 57 -3.33 -7.62 2.32
CA CYS A 57 -2.34 -8.24 1.44
C CYS A 57 -2.99 -8.78 0.16
N GLY A 58 -3.84 -7.95 -0.48
CA GLY A 58 -4.28 -8.13 -1.86
C GLY A 58 -3.22 -7.61 -2.84
N GLY A 59 -3.50 -7.57 -4.14
CA GLY A 59 -2.54 -7.12 -5.16
C GLY A 59 -1.94 -5.73 -4.87
N VAL A 60 -2.77 -4.77 -4.45
CA VAL A 60 -2.32 -3.41 -4.10
C VAL A 60 -1.47 -3.40 -2.82
N GLY A 61 -1.91 -4.10 -1.76
CA GLY A 61 -1.17 -4.15 -0.51
C GLY A 61 0.17 -4.88 -0.65
N LEU A 62 0.21 -5.99 -1.39
CA LEU A 62 1.46 -6.70 -1.71
C LEU A 62 2.43 -5.81 -2.51
N ALA A 63 1.90 -5.02 -3.46
CA ALA A 63 2.70 -4.05 -4.19
C ALA A 63 3.21 -2.92 -3.28
N ALA A 64 2.42 -2.45 -2.31
CA ALA A 64 2.88 -1.48 -1.32
C ALA A 64 3.97 -2.06 -0.40
N ILE A 65 3.86 -3.32 0.02
CA ILE A 65 4.88 -4.03 0.79
C ILE A 65 6.20 -4.10 0.00
N ASN A 66 6.13 -4.52 -1.26
CA ASN A 66 7.29 -4.58 -2.13
C ASN A 66 7.88 -3.18 -2.37
N GLY A 67 7.05 -2.18 -2.63
CA GLY A 67 7.48 -0.78 -2.74
C GLY A 67 8.18 -0.27 -1.48
N ALA A 68 7.68 -0.61 -0.28
CA ALA A 68 8.32 -0.24 0.98
C ALA A 68 9.68 -0.92 1.16
N ALA A 69 9.82 -2.17 0.72
CA ALA A 69 11.11 -2.87 0.71
C ALA A 69 12.11 -2.21 -0.24
N ILE A 70 11.69 -1.86 -1.47
CA ILE A 70 12.51 -1.14 -2.45
C ILE A 70 12.90 0.26 -1.94
N ALA A 71 12.00 0.95 -1.22
CA ALA A 71 12.27 2.24 -0.59
C ALA A 71 13.25 2.14 0.59
N GLY A 72 13.63 0.93 1.02
CA GLY A 72 14.56 0.70 2.11
C GLY A 72 13.94 0.86 3.50
N ALA A 73 12.63 0.63 3.66
CA ALA A 73 11.99 0.63 4.97
C ALA A 73 12.65 -0.40 5.91
N GLY A 74 12.92 0.00 7.14
CA GLY A 74 13.64 -0.83 8.12
C GLY A 74 12.76 -1.89 8.77
N MET A 75 11.45 -1.64 8.84
CA MET A 75 10.45 -2.58 9.34
C MET A 75 9.19 -2.50 8.48
N ILE A 76 8.71 -3.64 7.99
CA ILE A 76 7.50 -3.74 7.16
C ILE A 76 6.58 -4.79 7.77
N ILE A 77 5.43 -4.35 8.27
CA ILE A 77 4.44 -5.20 8.94
C ILE A 77 3.26 -5.41 8.00
N ALA A 78 3.06 -6.65 7.55
CA ALA A 78 1.93 -7.04 6.72
C ALA A 78 0.77 -7.54 7.59
N ILE A 79 -0.45 -7.06 7.34
CA ILE A 79 -1.63 -7.39 8.12
C ILE A 79 -2.73 -7.91 7.20
N ASP A 80 -3.13 -9.18 7.34
CA ASP A 80 -4.22 -9.81 6.59
C ASP A 80 -4.82 -10.99 7.40
N MET A 81 -6.09 -11.29 7.20
CA MET A 81 -6.77 -12.40 7.85
C MET A 81 -6.40 -13.77 7.26
N VAL A 82 -5.79 -13.81 6.08
CA VAL A 82 -5.45 -15.03 5.33
C VAL A 82 -3.97 -15.33 5.45
N ASP A 83 -3.60 -16.36 6.20
CA ASP A 83 -2.20 -16.72 6.46
C ASP A 83 -1.40 -16.94 5.17
N ALA A 84 -2.00 -17.55 4.12
CA ALA A 84 -1.33 -17.75 2.84
C ALA A 84 -0.88 -16.45 2.17
N LYS A 85 -1.65 -15.36 2.33
CA LYS A 85 -1.26 -14.03 1.82
C LYS A 85 -0.12 -13.42 2.64
N LEU A 86 -0.08 -13.69 3.94
CA LEU A 86 1.00 -13.25 4.81
C LEU A 86 2.33 -13.92 4.43
N GLU A 87 2.31 -15.19 4.01
CA GLU A 87 3.51 -15.86 3.49
C GLU A 87 4.00 -15.22 2.17
N ILE A 88 3.08 -14.85 1.27
CA ILE A 88 3.43 -14.11 0.05
C ILE A 88 4.02 -12.74 0.42
N ALA A 89 3.45 -12.06 1.41
CA ALA A 89 3.95 -10.77 1.87
C ALA A 89 5.40 -10.84 2.38
N LYS A 90 5.77 -11.92 3.09
CA LYS A 90 7.16 -12.17 3.51
C LYS A 90 8.10 -12.28 2.31
N ALA A 91 7.70 -13.02 1.28
CA ALA A 91 8.50 -13.18 0.07
C ALA A 91 8.70 -11.85 -0.69
N LEU A 92 7.79 -10.87 -0.48
CA LEU A 92 7.84 -9.54 -1.08
C LEU A 92 8.49 -8.47 -0.17
N GLY A 93 9.03 -8.88 0.98
CA GLY A 93 9.81 -7.98 1.84
C GLY A 93 9.17 -7.62 3.18
N ALA A 94 8.01 -8.18 3.54
CA ALA A 94 7.47 -7.99 4.89
C ALA A 94 8.40 -8.62 5.93
N THR A 95 8.82 -7.84 6.91
CA THR A 95 9.67 -8.30 8.03
C THR A 95 8.86 -8.96 9.13
N HIS A 96 7.59 -8.55 9.28
CA HIS A 96 6.65 -9.06 10.28
C HIS A 96 5.28 -9.28 9.63
N THR A 97 4.51 -10.20 10.19
CA THR A 97 3.15 -10.49 9.72
C THR A 97 2.20 -10.60 10.90
N ILE A 98 1.00 -10.05 10.77
CA ILE A 98 -0.04 -10.08 11.81
C ILE A 98 -1.34 -10.58 11.19
N ASN A 99 -1.95 -11.57 11.82
CA ASN A 99 -3.29 -12.01 11.47
C ASN A 99 -4.29 -11.44 12.51
N PRO A 100 -5.11 -10.44 12.12
CA PRO A 100 -6.03 -9.76 13.04
C PRO A 100 -7.19 -10.64 13.53
N SER A 101 -7.38 -11.83 12.96
CA SER A 101 -8.34 -12.79 13.49
C SER A 101 -7.82 -13.52 14.74
N LYS A 102 -6.53 -13.41 15.05
CA LYS A 102 -5.85 -14.12 16.13
C LYS A 102 -5.40 -13.19 17.26
N VAL A 103 -5.14 -11.91 16.95
CA VAL A 103 -4.60 -10.92 17.90
C VAL A 103 -5.17 -9.52 17.64
N ASP A 104 -5.04 -8.61 18.60
CA ASP A 104 -5.29 -7.19 18.37
C ASP A 104 -4.17 -6.59 17.51
N ALA A 105 -4.46 -6.37 16.24
CA ALA A 105 -3.47 -5.88 15.29
C ALA A 105 -2.93 -4.48 15.64
N VAL A 106 -3.74 -3.60 16.22
CA VAL A 106 -3.29 -2.25 16.62
C VAL A 106 -2.31 -2.33 17.78
N GLY A 107 -2.65 -3.11 18.82
CA GLY A 107 -1.79 -3.35 19.97
C GLY A 107 -0.46 -3.96 19.56
N GLU A 108 -0.49 -5.03 18.76
CA GLU A 108 0.69 -5.74 18.28
C GLU A 108 1.62 -4.84 17.45
N VAL A 109 1.06 -4.04 16.51
CA VAL A 109 1.84 -3.08 15.73
C VAL A 109 2.52 -2.06 16.64
N ARG A 110 1.81 -1.52 17.63
CA ARG A 110 2.36 -0.53 18.54
C ARG A 110 3.46 -1.09 19.45
N GLU A 111 3.34 -2.35 19.85
CA GLU A 111 4.35 -3.06 20.61
C GLU A 111 5.60 -3.31 19.77
N LEU A 112 5.47 -3.92 18.58
CA LEU A 112 6.57 -4.17 17.64
C LEU A 112 7.32 -2.90 17.27
N THR A 113 6.59 -1.81 17.05
CA THR A 113 7.16 -0.53 16.63
C THR A 113 7.61 0.36 17.79
N GLN A 114 7.37 -0.05 19.04
CA GLN A 114 7.68 0.74 20.23
C GLN A 114 7.04 2.14 20.19
N GLY A 115 5.73 2.20 19.89
CA GLY A 115 4.97 3.45 19.93
C GLY A 115 4.24 3.83 18.65
N GLY A 116 4.45 3.15 17.54
CA GLY A 116 3.70 3.30 16.29
C GLY A 116 4.57 3.43 15.04
N CYS A 117 3.93 3.32 13.89
CA CYS A 117 4.56 3.39 12.58
C CYS A 117 4.82 4.85 12.14
N HIS A 118 5.83 5.03 11.26
CA HIS A 118 6.02 6.26 10.51
C HIS A 118 5.00 6.35 9.37
N TYR A 119 4.70 5.22 8.72
CA TYR A 119 3.72 5.15 7.63
C TYR A 119 2.79 3.96 7.81
N THR A 120 1.51 4.17 7.52
CA THR A 120 0.53 3.08 7.41
C THR A 120 -0.19 3.18 6.08
N PHE A 121 -0.45 2.02 5.45
CA PHE A 121 -1.18 1.91 4.20
C PHE A 121 -2.44 1.08 4.41
N GLU A 122 -3.58 1.64 4.07
CA GLU A 122 -4.87 0.94 4.10
C GLU A 122 -5.22 0.53 2.67
N ALA A 123 -5.29 -0.79 2.39
CA ALA A 123 -5.50 -1.35 1.06
C ALA A 123 -6.70 -2.31 0.98
N ILE A 124 -7.72 -2.11 1.82
CA ILE A 124 -8.96 -2.89 1.86
C ILE A 124 -10.16 -2.04 1.46
N GLY A 125 -10.28 -0.83 2.02
CA GLY A 125 -11.38 0.09 1.77
C GLY A 125 -12.52 -0.05 2.78
N LEU A 126 -12.21 -0.21 4.07
CA LEU A 126 -13.21 -0.26 5.13
C LEU A 126 -12.99 0.86 6.16
N LYS A 127 -14.09 1.35 6.76
CA LYS A 127 -14.04 2.30 7.88
C LYS A 127 -13.12 1.80 8.99
N ALA A 128 -13.33 0.57 9.44
CA ALA A 128 -12.58 0.00 10.56
C ALA A 128 -11.07 -0.07 10.29
N THR A 129 -10.65 -0.51 9.10
CA THR A 129 -9.23 -0.63 8.75
C THR A 129 -8.57 0.73 8.54
N THR A 130 -9.31 1.73 8.07
CA THR A 130 -8.84 3.13 7.98
C THR A 130 -8.59 3.71 9.37
N GLU A 131 -9.51 3.50 10.31
CA GLU A 131 -9.35 3.92 11.71
C GLU A 131 -8.22 3.16 12.43
N GLN A 132 -8.03 1.88 12.12
CA GLN A 132 -6.89 1.11 12.61
C GLN A 132 -5.56 1.64 12.07
N ALA A 133 -5.48 1.97 10.77
CA ALA A 133 -4.30 2.57 10.17
C ALA A 133 -3.89 3.87 10.89
N TRP A 134 -4.86 4.72 11.26
CA TRP A 134 -4.63 5.91 12.07
C TRP A 134 -4.11 5.59 13.48
N LYS A 135 -4.72 4.60 14.16
CA LYS A 135 -4.33 4.20 15.52
C LYS A 135 -2.95 3.56 15.59
N MET A 136 -2.48 2.94 14.51
CA MET A 136 -1.15 2.34 14.41
C MET A 136 -0.03 3.37 14.23
N LEU A 137 -0.33 4.64 13.92
CA LEU A 137 0.68 5.68 13.75
C LEU A 137 1.33 6.09 15.07
N GLY A 138 2.63 6.32 15.01
CA GLY A 138 3.39 7.10 15.99
C GLY A 138 3.25 8.60 15.75
N PRO A 139 3.86 9.45 16.62
CA PRO A 139 3.95 10.89 16.40
C PRO A 139 4.60 11.22 15.05
N GLY A 140 4.06 12.24 14.36
CA GLY A 140 4.50 12.65 13.02
C GLY A 140 4.15 11.68 11.88
N GLY A 141 3.57 10.52 12.19
CA GLY A 141 3.28 9.48 11.21
C GLY A 141 2.18 9.84 10.22
N THR A 142 2.19 9.17 9.06
CA THR A 142 1.25 9.41 7.96
C THR A 142 0.48 8.13 7.59
N ALA A 143 -0.84 8.17 7.66
CA ALA A 143 -1.73 7.14 7.13
C ALA A 143 -2.12 7.46 5.70
N THR A 144 -1.91 6.50 4.78
CA THR A 144 -2.31 6.61 3.38
C THR A 144 -3.41 5.62 3.07
N VAL A 145 -4.59 6.12 2.73
CA VAL A 145 -5.76 5.32 2.38
C VAL A 145 -5.77 5.10 0.87
N ILE A 146 -5.70 3.85 0.45
CA ILE A 146 -5.70 3.43 -0.95
C ILE A 146 -7.01 2.70 -1.27
N GLY A 147 -7.54 1.96 -0.28
CA GLY A 147 -8.77 1.19 -0.43
C GLY A 147 -9.97 2.06 -0.72
N MET A 148 -10.88 1.56 -1.57
CA MET A 148 -12.11 2.29 -1.94
C MET A 148 -13.16 2.12 -0.86
N ILE A 149 -13.25 3.08 0.04
CA ILE A 149 -14.28 3.14 1.06
C ILE A 149 -15.63 3.43 0.38
N PRO A 150 -16.73 2.73 0.72
CA PRO A 150 -18.03 2.97 0.12
C PRO A 150 -18.50 4.41 0.30
N VAL A 151 -19.12 4.97 -0.74
CA VAL A 151 -19.68 6.34 -0.73
C VAL A 151 -20.66 6.50 0.44
N GLY A 152 -20.55 7.60 1.16
CA GLY A 152 -21.38 7.91 2.33
C GLY A 152 -20.83 7.35 3.66
N THR A 153 -19.78 6.56 3.63
CA THR A 153 -19.14 6.06 4.86
C THR A 153 -18.29 7.17 5.50
N MET A 154 -18.55 7.45 6.77
CA MET A 154 -17.79 8.42 7.57
C MET A 154 -16.70 7.71 8.37
N VAL A 155 -15.49 8.26 8.39
CA VAL A 155 -14.36 7.80 9.20
C VAL A 155 -14.22 8.69 10.41
N GLU A 156 -14.01 8.10 11.60
CA GLU A 156 -13.88 8.82 12.86
C GLU A 156 -12.45 8.75 13.36
N LEU A 157 -11.87 9.91 13.59
CA LEU A 157 -10.50 10.05 14.10
C LEU A 157 -10.51 10.79 15.44
N HIS A 158 -9.66 10.36 16.36
CA HIS A 158 -9.51 11.03 17.63
C HIS A 158 -8.80 12.38 17.43
N GLY A 159 -9.51 13.48 17.67
CA GLY A 159 -9.05 14.83 17.34
C GLY A 159 -7.75 15.24 18.04
N ALA A 160 -7.54 14.81 19.29
CA ALA A 160 -6.31 15.14 20.02
C ALA A 160 -5.04 14.52 19.39
N ASP A 161 -5.17 13.45 18.60
CA ASP A 161 -4.03 12.83 17.92
C ASP A 161 -3.37 13.74 16.88
N PHE A 162 -4.09 14.75 16.38
CA PHE A 162 -3.51 15.75 15.48
C PHE A 162 -2.46 16.63 16.17
N LEU A 163 -2.53 16.78 17.50
CA LEU A 163 -1.47 17.45 18.27
C LEU A 163 -0.15 16.69 18.29
N ALA A 164 -0.17 15.39 17.97
CA ALA A 164 1.01 14.57 17.76
C ALA A 164 1.52 14.63 16.31
N GLU A 165 1.08 15.61 15.52
CA GLU A 165 1.46 15.84 14.11
C GLU A 165 1.14 14.67 13.16
N LYS A 166 0.20 13.80 13.54
CA LYS A 166 -0.26 12.73 12.66
C LYS A 166 -0.97 13.28 11.43
N LYS A 167 -0.84 12.58 10.32
CA LYS A 167 -1.42 12.95 9.02
C LYS A 167 -2.23 11.78 8.48
N ILE A 168 -3.31 12.10 7.75
CA ILE A 168 -4.07 11.14 6.95
C ILE A 168 -4.28 11.72 5.56
N GLN A 169 -4.10 10.89 4.54
CA GLN A 169 -4.22 11.29 3.14
C GLN A 169 -4.78 10.14 2.30
N GLY A 170 -5.35 10.47 1.15
CA GLY A 170 -5.74 9.49 0.14
C GLY A 170 -4.68 9.29 -0.92
N SER A 171 -4.66 8.12 -1.55
CA SER A 171 -3.86 7.83 -2.74
C SER A 171 -4.75 7.29 -3.85
N ASN A 172 -4.82 7.99 -4.97
CA ASN A 172 -5.53 7.53 -6.15
C ASN A 172 -4.51 7.05 -7.20
N MET A 173 -4.58 5.76 -7.54
CA MET A 173 -3.66 5.13 -8.51
C MET A 173 -2.18 5.40 -8.21
N GLY A 174 -1.82 5.56 -6.91
CA GLY A 174 -0.46 5.81 -6.46
C GLY A 174 0.12 7.18 -6.83
N SER A 175 -0.70 8.17 -7.17
CA SER A 175 -0.26 9.52 -7.58
C SER A 175 0.76 9.50 -8.74
N ASN A 176 0.63 8.53 -9.66
CA ASN A 176 1.61 8.27 -10.71
C ASN A 176 1.44 9.15 -11.95
N ARG A 177 2.57 9.37 -12.61
CA ARG A 177 2.69 9.85 -14.00
C ARG A 177 2.88 8.63 -14.89
N PHE A 178 1.81 7.97 -15.31
CA PHE A 178 1.81 6.62 -15.88
C PHE A 178 2.89 6.38 -16.96
N ARG A 179 3.06 7.31 -17.90
CA ARG A 179 4.04 7.18 -18.97
C ARG A 179 5.51 7.27 -18.52
N VAL A 180 5.74 7.80 -17.32
CA VAL A 180 7.08 7.90 -16.71
C VAL A 180 7.30 6.78 -15.70
N ASP A 181 6.32 6.56 -14.84
CA ASP A 181 6.51 5.72 -13.66
C ASP A 181 6.29 4.22 -13.95
N MET A 182 5.34 3.85 -14.85
CA MET A 182 5.16 2.44 -15.22
C MET A 182 6.40 1.80 -15.86
N PRO A 183 7.11 2.43 -16.84
CA PRO A 183 8.37 1.91 -17.33
C PRO A 183 9.41 1.73 -16.22
N ARG A 184 9.51 2.68 -15.27
CA ARG A 184 10.42 2.57 -14.12
C ARG A 184 10.08 1.41 -13.20
N PHE A 185 8.79 1.10 -13.00
CA PHE A 185 8.38 -0.06 -12.21
C PHE A 185 8.71 -1.38 -12.89
N VAL A 186 8.78 -1.40 -14.22
CA VAL A 186 9.30 -2.56 -14.98
C VAL A 186 10.79 -2.75 -14.74
N ASP A 187 11.55 -1.67 -14.56
CA ASP A 187 13.00 -1.76 -14.28
C ASP A 187 13.31 -2.33 -12.89
N PHE A 188 12.32 -2.41 -11.99
CA PHE A 188 12.45 -3.10 -10.69
C PHE A 188 12.20 -4.61 -10.78
N TYR A 189 11.67 -5.11 -11.91
CA TYR A 189 11.43 -6.53 -12.17
C TYR A 189 12.70 -7.22 -12.63
#